data_6f2e5902b47e0f2672cb5b3e341708ef
#
_entry.id   6f2e5902b47e0f2672cb5b3e341708ef
#
_cell.length_a   1.000
_cell.length_b   1.000
_cell.length_c   1.000
_cell.angle_alpha   90.00
_cell.angle_beta   90.00
_cell.angle_gamma   90.00
#
_symmetry.space_group_name_H-M   'P 1'
#
loop_
_entity.id
_entity.type
_entity.pdbx_description
1 polymer ?
#
loop_
_entity_poly.entity_id
_entity_poly.type
_entity_poly.pdbx_seq_one_letter_code
_entity_poly.pdbx_strand_id
1 'polypeptide(L)'
;ENQMTYPRLKGTKFNSWFGQINYLSALAADVVAFNSQFHREDFAGALRSLVSQPNNWLLEDGVAQVEAKSTVLSVGVELDWLAQFESPRRKSGPRTILWNHRWEFDKSPELFARALRAIKGRGVPFRLVVAGEPGENPSEAIIGLESEFATDIAHFGFAPSKAEYGRLLWQSDIVVSTTRHEFFGVGMVEAMAAGCVPCAPRRYNYPA
;
A
#
# COMPACT_ATOMS: atom_id res chain seq x y z
N GLU A 1 -8.77 -6.04 7.76
CA GLU A 1 -8.17 -6.47 6.48
C GLU A 1 -9.04 -7.50 5.79
N ASN A 2 -9.15 -7.42 4.45
CA ASN A 2 -9.83 -8.45 3.68
C ASN A 2 -8.84 -9.58 3.35
N GLN A 3 -8.80 -10.61 4.17
CA GLN A 3 -7.93 -11.76 3.97
C GLN A 3 -8.32 -12.62 2.76
N MET A 4 -9.53 -12.46 2.25
CA MET A 4 -10.02 -13.23 1.11
C MET A 4 -9.40 -12.80 -0.21
N THR A 5 -9.11 -11.50 -0.38
CA THR A 5 -8.53 -10.92 -1.60
C THR A 5 -7.05 -10.58 -1.46
N TYR A 6 -6.46 -10.81 -0.29
CA TYR A 6 -5.03 -10.57 -0.09
C TYR A 6 -4.19 -11.37 -1.10
N PRO A 7 -3.23 -10.74 -1.81
CA PRO A 7 -2.38 -11.41 -2.76
C PRO A 7 -1.63 -12.57 -2.12
N ARG A 8 -1.42 -13.62 -2.88
CA ARG A 8 -0.74 -14.83 -2.40
C ARG A 8 0.56 -15.05 -3.15
N LEU A 9 1.52 -15.59 -2.46
CA LEU A 9 2.72 -16.12 -3.09
C LEU A 9 2.33 -17.29 -4.00
N LYS A 10 3.02 -17.41 -5.14
CA LYS A 10 2.78 -18.50 -6.09
C LYS A 10 2.94 -19.86 -5.41
N GLY A 11 1.92 -20.70 -5.53
CA GLY A 11 1.92 -22.04 -4.91
C GLY A 11 1.25 -22.12 -3.53
N THR A 12 0.88 -21.00 -2.90
CA THR A 12 0.12 -21.04 -1.65
C THR A 12 -1.37 -21.22 -1.92
N LYS A 13 -2.02 -22.11 -1.14
CA LYS A 13 -3.48 -22.35 -1.20
C LYS A 13 -4.23 -21.29 -0.40
N PHE A 14 -5.46 -21.03 -0.83
CA PHE A 14 -6.38 -20.22 -0.02
C PHE A 14 -6.74 -20.96 1.27
N ASN A 15 -6.55 -20.27 2.39
CA ASN A 15 -7.08 -20.75 3.65
C ASN A 15 -8.49 -20.15 3.84
N SER A 16 -9.52 -20.94 3.57
CA SER A 16 -10.92 -20.54 3.71
C SER A 16 -11.28 -20.13 5.14
N TRP A 17 -10.50 -20.58 6.12
CA TRP A 17 -10.69 -20.22 7.53
C TRP A 17 -10.65 -18.71 7.77
N PHE A 18 -9.73 -17.99 7.13
CA PHE A 18 -9.69 -16.53 7.24
C PHE A 18 -10.93 -15.86 6.65
N GLY A 19 -11.46 -16.39 5.55
CA GLY A 19 -12.72 -15.92 4.98
C GLY A 19 -13.91 -16.16 5.91
N GLN A 20 -13.96 -17.33 6.55
CA GLN A 20 -14.99 -17.67 7.55
C GLN A 20 -14.91 -16.74 8.76
N ILE A 21 -13.71 -16.46 9.28
CA ILE A 21 -13.52 -15.48 10.37
C ILE A 21 -14.02 -14.10 9.96
N ASN A 22 -13.65 -13.62 8.76
CA ASN A 22 -14.13 -12.33 8.26
C ASN A 22 -15.66 -12.27 8.16
N TYR A 23 -16.29 -13.33 7.63
CA TYR A 23 -17.75 -13.44 7.54
C TYR A 23 -18.41 -13.40 8.91
N LEU A 24 -17.98 -14.26 9.84
CA LEU A 24 -18.58 -14.37 11.18
C LEU A 24 -18.39 -13.09 12.00
N SER A 25 -17.21 -12.49 11.94
CA SER A 25 -16.93 -11.22 12.62
C SER A 25 -17.81 -10.09 12.08
N ALA A 26 -17.93 -9.99 10.75
CA ALA A 26 -18.81 -9.02 10.13
C ALA A 26 -20.29 -9.27 10.44
N LEU A 27 -20.72 -10.54 10.50
CA LEU A 27 -22.10 -10.90 10.83
C LEU A 27 -22.45 -10.58 12.28
N ALA A 28 -21.52 -10.77 13.20
CA ALA A 28 -21.71 -10.52 14.64
C ALA A 28 -21.68 -9.02 15.03
N ALA A 29 -21.03 -8.18 14.22
CA ALA A 29 -20.95 -6.75 14.48
C ALA A 29 -22.29 -6.04 14.24
N ASP A 30 -22.57 -4.96 14.98
CA ASP A 30 -23.73 -4.08 14.75
C ASP A 30 -23.54 -3.20 13.50
N VAL A 31 -22.31 -2.75 13.26
CA VAL A 31 -21.92 -1.92 12.12
C VAL A 31 -20.59 -2.44 11.57
N VAL A 32 -20.46 -2.48 10.25
CA VAL A 32 -19.20 -2.81 9.57
C VAL A 32 -18.72 -1.58 8.81
N ALA A 33 -17.62 -0.97 9.25
CA ALA A 33 -17.03 0.20 8.62
C ALA A 33 -15.83 -0.19 7.74
N PHE A 34 -15.81 0.32 6.51
CA PHE A 34 -14.73 0.14 5.57
C PHE A 34 -14.01 1.47 5.31
N ASN A 35 -12.71 1.42 5.12
CA ASN A 35 -11.90 2.63 4.90
C ASN A 35 -12.08 3.25 3.51
N SER A 36 -12.69 2.55 2.56
CA SER A 36 -12.99 3.06 1.23
C SER A 36 -14.17 2.33 0.60
N GLN A 37 -14.78 2.93 -0.42
CA GLN A 37 -15.83 2.29 -1.21
C GLN A 37 -15.31 1.04 -1.91
N PHE A 38 -14.09 1.11 -2.46
CA PHE A 38 -13.43 -0.05 -3.06
C PHE A 38 -13.30 -1.22 -2.06
N HIS A 39 -12.85 -0.95 -0.82
CA HIS A 39 -12.71 -1.99 0.19
C HIS A 39 -14.05 -2.64 0.54
N ARG A 40 -15.11 -1.84 0.66
CA ARG A 40 -16.47 -2.34 0.90
C ARG A 40 -16.95 -3.27 -0.22
N GLU A 41 -16.77 -2.86 -1.46
CA GLU A 41 -17.19 -3.63 -2.64
C GLU A 41 -16.37 -4.92 -2.81
N ASP A 42 -15.04 -4.83 -2.62
CA ASP A 42 -14.13 -5.97 -2.68
C ASP A 42 -14.47 -7.01 -1.60
N PHE A 43 -14.75 -6.56 -0.38
CA PHE A 43 -15.15 -7.44 0.71
C PHE A 43 -16.48 -8.13 0.43
N ALA A 44 -17.50 -7.39 -0.01
CA ALA A 44 -18.82 -7.96 -0.35
C ALA A 44 -18.72 -8.97 -1.50
N GLY A 45 -17.97 -8.65 -2.55
CA GLY A 45 -17.69 -9.56 -3.66
C GLY A 45 -16.99 -10.85 -3.23
N ALA A 46 -16.01 -10.72 -2.35
CA ALA A 46 -15.28 -11.86 -1.79
C ALA A 46 -16.17 -12.75 -0.89
N LEU A 47 -17.05 -12.14 -0.08
CA LEU A 47 -18.03 -12.91 0.72
C LEU A 47 -19.00 -13.69 -0.18
N ARG A 48 -19.56 -13.08 -1.22
CA ARG A 48 -20.44 -13.78 -2.17
C ARG A 48 -19.72 -14.97 -2.81
N SER A 49 -18.46 -14.77 -3.21
CA SER A 49 -17.64 -15.84 -3.77
C SER A 49 -17.33 -16.95 -2.74
N LEU A 50 -17.17 -16.59 -1.47
CA LEU A 50 -16.93 -17.55 -0.39
C LEU A 50 -18.15 -18.43 -0.13
N VAL A 51 -19.34 -17.83 0.02
CA VAL A 51 -20.57 -18.55 0.34
C VAL A 51 -21.08 -19.42 -0.81
N SER A 52 -20.75 -19.07 -2.05
CA SER A 52 -21.11 -19.87 -3.24
C SER A 52 -20.23 -21.12 -3.45
N GLN A 53 -19.18 -21.32 -2.64
CA GLN A 53 -18.31 -22.49 -2.79
C GLN A 53 -19.05 -23.79 -2.41
N PRO A 54 -18.84 -24.89 -3.14
CA PRO A 54 -19.39 -26.19 -2.76
C PRO A 54 -18.94 -26.61 -1.35
N ASN A 55 -19.84 -27.22 -0.60
CA ASN A 55 -19.62 -27.68 0.79
C ASN A 55 -19.37 -26.57 1.81
N ASN A 56 -19.79 -25.34 1.51
CA ASN A 56 -19.79 -24.25 2.46
C ASN A 56 -21.03 -24.33 3.36
N TRP A 57 -20.85 -24.07 4.64
CA TRP A 57 -21.93 -24.01 5.64
C TRP A 57 -22.41 -22.58 5.91
N LEU A 58 -21.77 -21.57 5.31
CA LEU A 58 -22.12 -20.17 5.47
C LEU A 58 -23.39 -19.84 4.66
N LEU A 59 -24.25 -19.01 5.24
CA LEU A 59 -25.54 -18.69 4.65
C LEU A 59 -25.43 -17.48 3.72
N GLU A 60 -26.05 -17.55 2.54
CA GLU A 60 -26.11 -16.44 1.59
C GLU A 60 -26.82 -15.21 2.18
N ASP A 61 -27.90 -15.43 2.95
CA ASP A 61 -28.62 -14.35 3.65
C ASP A 61 -27.74 -13.55 4.59
N GLY A 62 -26.69 -14.14 5.15
CA GLY A 62 -25.72 -13.46 5.99
C GLY A 62 -24.90 -12.40 5.24
N VAL A 63 -24.67 -12.61 3.94
CA VAL A 63 -23.98 -11.62 3.11
C VAL A 63 -24.85 -10.36 2.98
N ALA A 64 -26.15 -10.51 2.70
CA ALA A 64 -27.10 -9.40 2.62
C ALA A 64 -27.17 -8.64 3.97
N GLN A 65 -27.18 -9.35 5.10
CA GLN A 65 -27.15 -8.75 6.44
C GLN A 65 -25.88 -7.92 6.67
N VAL A 66 -24.71 -8.43 6.26
CA VAL A 66 -23.44 -7.70 6.35
C VAL A 66 -23.46 -6.45 5.48
N GLU A 67 -23.96 -6.55 4.24
CA GLU A 67 -24.06 -5.42 3.32
C GLU A 67 -24.98 -4.31 3.83
N ALA A 68 -26.12 -4.69 4.41
CA ALA A 68 -27.12 -3.74 4.94
C ALA A 68 -26.58 -2.87 6.10
N LYS A 69 -25.64 -3.38 6.88
CA LYS A 69 -24.99 -2.66 8.00
C LYS A 69 -23.58 -2.16 7.69
N SER A 70 -23.18 -2.27 6.42
CA SER A 70 -21.87 -1.80 5.95
C SER A 70 -21.90 -0.35 5.55
N THR A 71 -20.93 0.42 6.02
CA THR A 71 -20.72 1.83 5.69
C THR A 71 -19.28 2.11 5.30
N VAL A 72 -19.04 3.25 4.65
CA VAL A 72 -17.68 3.75 4.40
C VAL A 72 -17.36 4.81 5.44
N LEU A 73 -16.26 4.61 6.14
CA LEU A 73 -15.67 5.55 7.07
C LEU A 73 -14.21 5.74 6.68
N SER A 74 -13.91 6.82 5.98
CA SER A 74 -12.55 7.11 5.54
C SER A 74 -11.60 7.23 6.74
N VAL A 75 -10.38 6.71 6.57
CA VAL A 75 -9.34 6.80 7.58
C VAL A 75 -8.94 8.27 7.78
N GLY A 76 -9.03 8.75 9.01
CA GLY A 76 -8.43 10.03 9.39
C GLY A 76 -6.91 9.90 9.42
N VAL A 77 -6.21 10.78 8.73
CA VAL A 77 -4.75 10.83 8.74
C VAL A 77 -4.33 12.10 9.47
N GLU A 78 -3.61 11.92 10.57
CA GLU A 78 -3.00 13.03 11.29
C GLU A 78 -1.81 13.57 10.48
N LEU A 79 -1.89 14.80 10.00
CA LEU A 79 -0.89 15.40 9.11
C LEU A 79 -0.20 16.62 9.70
N ASP A 80 -0.70 17.21 10.80
CA ASP A 80 -0.19 18.45 11.39
C ASP A 80 1.29 18.33 11.81
N TRP A 81 1.69 17.12 12.19
CA TRP A 81 3.08 16.83 12.53
C TRP A 81 4.07 17.03 11.37
N LEU A 82 3.61 16.99 10.11
CA LEU A 82 4.48 17.17 8.94
C LEU A 82 4.98 18.60 8.80
N ALA A 83 4.16 19.59 9.17
CA ALA A 83 4.48 20.99 8.99
C ALA A 83 5.80 21.42 9.66
N GLN A 84 6.14 20.81 10.80
CA GLN A 84 7.39 21.12 11.52
C GLN A 84 8.66 20.68 10.78
N PHE A 85 8.55 19.86 9.74
CA PHE A 85 9.67 19.37 8.93
C PHE A 85 9.69 19.98 7.53
N GLU A 86 8.81 20.94 7.26
CA GLU A 86 8.74 21.63 5.98
C GLU A 86 10.11 22.18 5.59
N SER A 87 10.52 21.86 4.37
CA SER A 87 11.79 22.34 3.82
C SER A 87 11.58 22.79 2.37
N PRO A 88 12.31 23.84 1.95
CA PRO A 88 12.23 24.34 0.57
C PRO A 88 12.57 23.22 -0.42
N ARG A 89 11.69 23.00 -1.39
CA ARG A 89 11.95 22.05 -2.46
C ARG A 89 13.11 22.50 -3.34
N ARG A 90 13.87 21.53 -3.83
CA ARG A 90 14.93 21.82 -4.80
C ARG A 90 14.30 22.37 -6.08
N LYS A 91 14.78 23.55 -6.51
CA LYS A 91 14.33 24.18 -7.77
C LYS A 91 14.97 23.52 -9.00
N SER A 92 16.14 22.89 -8.86
CA SER A 92 16.92 22.30 -9.94
C SER A 92 17.60 20.99 -9.51
N GLY A 93 18.03 20.20 -10.48
CA GLY A 93 18.73 18.93 -10.28
C GLY A 93 17.82 17.71 -10.39
N PRO A 94 18.38 16.51 -10.12
CA PRO A 94 17.65 15.25 -10.18
C PRO A 94 16.46 15.22 -9.21
N ARG A 95 15.31 14.72 -9.68
CA ARG A 95 14.13 14.55 -8.84
C ARG A 95 14.31 13.38 -7.89
N THR A 96 13.78 13.51 -6.68
CA THR A 96 13.82 12.45 -5.67
C THR A 96 12.57 11.61 -5.77
N ILE A 97 12.75 10.33 -6.04
CA ILE A 97 11.70 9.31 -6.09
C ILE A 97 11.62 8.64 -4.72
N LEU A 98 10.45 8.65 -4.12
CA LEU A 98 10.14 8.02 -2.85
C LEU A 98 9.34 6.74 -3.08
N TRP A 99 9.74 5.67 -2.38
CA TRP A 99 8.97 4.44 -2.23
C TRP A 99 8.89 4.10 -0.74
N ASN A 100 7.75 4.45 -0.10
CA ASN A 100 7.55 4.37 1.35
C ASN A 100 6.59 3.25 1.75
N HIS A 101 6.97 2.02 1.45
CA HIS A 101 6.21 0.83 1.76
C HIS A 101 7.00 -0.13 2.64
N ARG A 102 6.31 -0.99 3.40
CA ARG A 102 6.94 -2.19 3.97
C ARG A 102 7.48 -3.06 2.84
N TRP A 103 8.60 -3.72 3.07
CA TRP A 103 9.27 -4.50 2.02
C TRP A 103 8.62 -5.87 1.82
N GLU A 104 7.32 -5.86 1.56
CA GLU A 104 6.49 -7.03 1.37
C GLU A 104 6.19 -7.28 -0.11
N PHE A 105 5.90 -8.54 -0.46
CA PHE A 105 5.68 -8.95 -1.85
C PHE A 105 4.43 -8.29 -2.49
N ASP A 106 3.41 -7.95 -1.69
CA ASP A 106 2.19 -7.30 -2.17
C ASP A 106 2.44 -5.84 -2.60
N LYS A 107 3.55 -5.25 -2.17
CA LYS A 107 3.99 -3.91 -2.61
C LYS A 107 4.74 -3.95 -3.95
N SER A 108 4.97 -5.15 -4.51
CA SER A 108 5.62 -5.40 -5.80
C SER A 108 6.94 -4.68 -5.99
N PRO A 109 7.94 -4.91 -5.12
CA PRO A 109 9.26 -4.31 -5.25
C PRO A 109 9.94 -4.64 -6.58
N GLU A 110 9.62 -5.79 -7.21
CA GLU A 110 10.13 -6.15 -8.55
C GLU A 110 9.65 -5.20 -9.64
N LEU A 111 8.40 -4.75 -9.55
CA LEU A 111 7.85 -3.76 -10.48
C LEU A 111 8.53 -2.41 -10.29
N PHE A 112 8.75 -2.01 -9.03
CA PHE A 112 9.48 -0.79 -8.71
C PHE A 112 10.91 -0.82 -9.23
N ALA A 113 11.67 -1.87 -8.94
CA ALA A 113 13.03 -2.07 -9.44
C ALA A 113 13.10 -2.00 -10.98
N ARG A 114 12.16 -2.66 -11.66
CA ARG A 114 12.07 -2.63 -13.13
C ARG A 114 11.81 -1.22 -13.67
N ALA A 115 10.94 -0.45 -13.00
CA ALA A 115 10.67 0.94 -13.37
C ALA A 115 11.92 1.84 -13.22
N LEU A 116 12.65 1.69 -12.11
CA LEU A 116 13.91 2.42 -11.89
C LEU A 116 14.97 2.11 -12.95
N ARG A 117 15.14 0.82 -13.31
CA ARG A 117 16.04 0.40 -14.40
C ARG A 117 15.66 1.03 -15.73
N ALA A 118 14.36 1.10 -16.03
CA ALA A 118 13.88 1.73 -17.26
C ALA A 118 14.15 3.25 -17.28
N ILE A 119 14.04 3.95 -16.17
CA ILE A 119 14.37 5.38 -16.03
C ILE A 119 15.89 5.59 -16.22
N LYS A 120 16.70 4.78 -15.52
CA LYS A 120 18.17 4.84 -15.62
C LYS A 120 18.67 4.53 -17.04
N GLY A 121 18.08 3.54 -17.70
CA GLY A 121 18.38 3.18 -19.09
C GLY A 121 18.03 4.27 -20.12
N ARG A 122 17.16 5.21 -19.77
CA ARG A 122 16.85 6.39 -20.57
C ARG A 122 17.77 7.59 -20.27
N GLY A 123 18.76 7.42 -19.40
CA GLY A 123 19.68 8.50 -19.00
C GLY A 123 19.04 9.60 -18.17
N VAL A 124 17.85 9.38 -17.59
CA VAL A 124 17.18 10.38 -16.73
C VAL A 124 17.77 10.29 -15.33
N PRO A 125 18.42 11.35 -14.83
CA PRO A 125 19.00 11.34 -13.49
C PRO A 125 17.90 11.48 -12.43
N PHE A 126 18.01 10.72 -11.34
CA PHE A 126 17.12 10.78 -10.18
C PHE A 126 17.89 10.53 -8.89
N ARG A 127 17.26 10.84 -7.77
CA ARG A 127 17.64 10.40 -6.43
C ARG A 127 16.59 9.41 -5.92
N LEU A 128 17.00 8.50 -5.06
CA LEU A 128 16.14 7.43 -4.57
C LEU A 128 16.05 7.45 -3.04
N VAL A 129 14.82 7.46 -2.55
CA VAL A 129 14.47 7.23 -1.15
C VAL A 129 13.62 5.97 -1.08
N VAL A 130 14.15 4.93 -0.48
CA VAL A 130 13.43 3.68 -0.16
C VAL A 130 13.23 3.65 1.34
N ALA A 131 12.05 4.10 1.80
CA ALA A 131 11.74 4.22 3.22
C ALA A 131 10.72 3.14 3.61
N GLY A 132 11.14 2.16 4.41
CA GLY A 132 10.24 1.11 4.86
C GLY A 132 10.92 0.07 5.72
N GLU A 133 10.11 -0.62 6.50
CA GLU A 133 10.59 -1.70 7.34
C GLU A 133 10.83 -2.95 6.49
N PRO A 134 12.00 -3.58 6.59
CA PRO A 134 12.22 -4.90 6.04
C PRO A 134 11.24 -5.89 6.70
N GLY A 135 10.44 -6.59 5.89
CA GLY A 135 9.64 -7.71 6.37
C GLY A 135 10.52 -8.89 6.80
N GLU A 136 9.92 -9.95 7.33
CA GLU A 136 10.66 -11.16 7.70
C GLU A 136 11.45 -11.78 6.53
N ASN A 137 10.90 -11.65 5.30
CA ASN A 137 11.51 -12.17 4.08
C ASN A 137 11.41 -11.13 2.96
N PRO A 138 12.22 -10.07 2.99
CA PRO A 138 12.21 -9.07 1.94
C PRO A 138 12.65 -9.67 0.60
N SER A 139 12.06 -9.25 -0.52
CA SER A 139 12.42 -9.78 -1.82
C SER A 139 13.85 -9.39 -2.21
N GLU A 140 14.53 -10.28 -2.95
CA GLU A 140 15.87 -9.99 -3.50
C GLU A 140 15.86 -8.72 -4.37
N ALA A 141 14.73 -8.41 -5.01
CA ALA A 141 14.59 -7.24 -5.85
C ALA A 141 14.72 -5.93 -5.05
N ILE A 142 14.21 -5.86 -3.80
CA ILE A 142 14.37 -4.67 -2.98
C ILE A 142 15.77 -4.58 -2.38
N ILE A 143 16.30 -5.70 -1.90
CA ILE A 143 17.67 -5.77 -1.34
C ILE A 143 18.69 -5.36 -2.40
N GLY A 144 18.54 -5.88 -3.62
CA GLY A 144 19.44 -5.59 -4.75
C GLY A 144 19.47 -4.12 -5.17
N LEU A 145 18.41 -3.33 -4.87
CA LEU A 145 18.41 -1.90 -5.20
C LEU A 145 19.54 -1.13 -4.50
N GLU A 146 19.90 -1.51 -3.28
CA GLU A 146 20.95 -0.83 -2.51
C GLU A 146 22.28 -0.82 -3.25
N SER A 147 22.69 -1.95 -3.77
CA SER A 147 23.93 -2.07 -4.55
C SER A 147 23.80 -1.53 -5.97
N GLU A 148 22.67 -1.79 -6.64
CA GLU A 148 22.45 -1.40 -8.04
C GLU A 148 22.35 0.13 -8.23
N PHE A 149 21.76 0.83 -7.25
CA PHE A 149 21.54 2.27 -7.29
C PHE A 149 22.34 3.04 -6.22
N ALA A 150 23.44 2.49 -5.73
CA ALA A 150 24.24 3.05 -4.62
C ALA A 150 24.58 4.54 -4.80
N THR A 151 24.83 5.00 -6.03
CA THR A 151 25.14 6.40 -6.34
C THR A 151 23.92 7.31 -6.37
N ASP A 152 22.72 6.73 -6.51
CA ASP A 152 21.47 7.48 -6.64
C ASP A 152 20.71 7.52 -5.31
N ILE A 153 21.01 6.58 -4.38
CA ILE A 153 20.32 6.44 -3.09
C ILE A 153 20.65 7.61 -2.16
N ALA A 154 19.60 8.23 -1.65
CA ALA A 154 19.66 9.23 -0.59
C ALA A 154 19.26 8.63 0.78
N HIS A 155 18.41 7.61 0.79
CA HIS A 155 18.03 6.85 1.99
C HIS A 155 17.58 5.45 1.59
N PHE A 156 17.95 4.45 2.42
CA PHE A 156 17.54 3.07 2.23
C PHE A 156 17.30 2.41 3.59
N GLY A 157 16.10 1.93 3.83
CA GLY A 157 15.74 1.26 5.06
C GLY A 157 14.64 1.95 5.87
N PHE A 158 14.46 1.51 7.10
CA PHE A 158 13.49 2.09 8.03
C PHE A 158 13.98 3.46 8.53
N ALA A 159 13.10 4.44 8.53
CA ALA A 159 13.38 5.74 9.13
C ALA A 159 13.31 5.63 10.67
N PRO A 160 14.42 5.85 11.41
CA PRO A 160 14.50 5.51 12.84
C PRO A 160 13.62 6.42 13.73
N SER A 161 13.08 7.51 13.18
CA SER A 161 12.18 8.40 13.89
C SER A 161 11.13 9.01 12.96
N LYS A 162 10.00 9.43 13.55
CA LYS A 162 8.96 10.20 12.85
C LYS A 162 9.53 11.50 12.25
N ALA A 163 10.50 12.12 12.92
CA ALA A 163 11.19 13.31 12.44
C ALA A 163 12.01 13.05 11.17
N GLU A 164 12.75 11.95 11.12
CA GLU A 164 13.50 11.58 9.94
C GLU A 164 12.57 11.20 8.78
N TYR A 165 11.54 10.41 9.04
CA TYR A 165 10.52 10.11 8.05
C TYR A 165 9.89 11.38 7.46
N GLY A 166 9.50 12.34 8.30
CA GLY A 166 8.97 13.63 7.85
C GLY A 166 9.94 14.39 6.93
N ARG A 167 11.25 14.43 7.28
CA ARG A 167 12.26 15.05 6.41
C ARG A 167 12.39 14.33 5.07
N LEU A 168 12.35 13.00 5.06
CA LEU A 168 12.40 12.21 3.82
C LEU A 168 11.19 12.51 2.92
N LEU A 169 10.00 12.65 3.48
CA LEU A 169 8.81 13.05 2.74
C LEU A 169 8.98 14.43 2.08
N TRP A 170 9.41 15.46 2.84
CA TRP A 170 9.59 16.80 2.33
C TRP A 170 10.74 16.92 1.32
N GLN A 171 11.75 16.07 1.38
CA GLN A 171 12.88 16.04 0.43
C GLN A 171 12.53 15.29 -0.87
N SER A 172 11.38 14.62 -0.93
CA SER A 172 10.94 13.82 -2.07
C SER A 172 10.05 14.62 -3.01
N ASP A 173 10.18 14.40 -4.31
CA ASP A 173 9.38 15.07 -5.34
C ASP A 173 8.24 14.22 -5.85
N ILE A 174 8.46 12.89 -5.95
CA ILE A 174 7.52 11.93 -6.52
C ILE A 174 7.40 10.77 -5.54
N VAL A 175 6.18 10.42 -5.16
CA VAL A 175 5.92 9.19 -4.41
C VAL A 175 5.36 8.11 -5.34
N VAL A 176 5.96 6.93 -5.30
CA VAL A 176 5.58 5.82 -6.18
C VAL A 176 4.96 4.69 -5.36
N SER A 177 3.79 4.22 -5.78
CA SER A 177 3.23 2.97 -5.30
C SER A 177 3.18 1.96 -6.43
N THR A 178 3.63 0.73 -6.14
CA THR A 178 3.56 -0.42 -7.06
C THR A 178 2.68 -1.53 -6.51
N THR A 179 1.91 -1.23 -5.47
CA THR A 179 1.15 -2.21 -4.70
C THR A 179 0.16 -3.04 -5.53
N ARG A 180 -0.04 -4.28 -5.10
CA ARG A 180 -1.07 -5.21 -5.59
C ARG A 180 -2.27 -5.31 -4.65
N HIS A 181 -2.18 -4.67 -3.49
CA HIS A 181 -3.25 -4.69 -2.49
C HIS A 181 -3.17 -3.44 -1.62
N GLU A 182 -4.16 -2.57 -1.76
CA GLU A 182 -4.23 -1.33 -1.00
C GLU A 182 -5.68 -0.88 -0.89
N PHE A 183 -6.13 -0.62 0.33
CA PHE A 183 -7.49 -0.16 0.59
C PHE A 183 -7.57 1.33 0.94
N PHE A 184 -6.45 1.96 1.30
CA PHE A 184 -6.42 3.38 1.60
C PHE A 184 -5.10 4.04 1.16
N GLY A 185 -3.95 3.62 1.70
CA GLY A 185 -2.64 4.14 1.33
C GLY A 185 -2.18 5.34 2.16
N VAL A 186 -2.15 5.21 3.49
CA VAL A 186 -1.74 6.29 4.42
C VAL A 186 -0.39 6.89 4.02
N GLY A 187 0.62 6.09 3.73
CA GLY A 187 1.94 6.60 3.34
C GLY A 187 1.91 7.43 2.05
N MET A 188 0.98 7.13 1.12
CA MET A 188 0.77 7.95 -0.07
C MET A 188 0.17 9.31 0.30
N VAL A 189 -0.83 9.33 1.21
CA VAL A 189 -1.47 10.56 1.69
C VAL A 189 -0.47 11.45 2.41
N GLU A 190 0.37 10.89 3.28
CA GLU A 190 1.44 11.60 3.99
C GLU A 190 2.45 12.23 3.00
N ALA A 191 2.87 11.48 1.99
CA ALA A 191 3.79 11.99 0.97
C ALA A 191 3.14 13.10 0.12
N MET A 192 1.87 12.96 -0.24
CA MET A 192 1.11 14.00 -0.95
C MET A 192 0.96 15.26 -0.09
N ALA A 193 0.69 15.12 1.21
CA ALA A 193 0.62 16.25 2.14
C ALA A 193 1.97 16.99 2.27
N ALA A 194 3.08 16.26 2.20
CA ALA A 194 4.41 16.84 2.05
C ALA A 194 4.67 17.37 0.62
N GLY A 195 3.68 17.33 -0.28
CA GLY A 195 3.71 17.88 -1.62
C GLY A 195 4.38 16.99 -2.68
N CYS A 196 4.56 15.70 -2.47
CA CYS A 196 4.99 14.77 -3.51
C CYS A 196 3.92 14.59 -4.59
N VAL A 197 4.36 14.48 -5.84
CA VAL A 197 3.46 14.08 -6.94
C VAL A 197 3.23 12.57 -6.87
N PRO A 198 1.98 12.09 -6.75
CA PRO A 198 1.71 10.66 -6.69
C PRO A 198 1.86 9.99 -8.05
N CYS A 199 2.51 8.83 -8.07
CA CYS A 199 2.55 7.90 -9.19
C CYS A 199 2.07 6.54 -8.70
N ALA A 200 0.83 6.17 -9.01
CA ALA A 200 0.17 4.99 -8.51
C ALA A 200 -0.53 4.21 -9.64
N PRO A 201 -0.75 2.90 -9.48
CA PRO A 201 -1.48 2.11 -10.46
C PRO A 201 -2.96 2.53 -10.49
N ARG A 202 -3.58 2.57 -11.68
CA ARG A 202 -5.01 2.85 -11.83
C ARG A 202 -5.85 1.64 -11.42
N ARG A 203 -5.80 1.29 -10.14
CA ARG A 203 -6.54 0.17 -9.53
C ARG A 203 -6.66 0.35 -8.03
N TYR A 204 -7.51 -0.46 -7.40
CA TYR A 204 -7.83 -0.42 -5.97
C TYR A 204 -8.44 0.93 -5.56
N ASN A 205 -7.90 1.56 -4.53
CA ASN A 205 -8.37 2.85 -4.04
C ASN A 205 -7.67 4.07 -4.69
N TYR A 206 -6.78 3.88 -5.65
CA TYR A 206 -6.04 4.98 -6.27
C TYR A 206 -6.76 5.69 -7.42
N PRO A 207 -7.64 5.06 -8.22
CA PRO A 207 -8.40 5.82 -9.19
C PRO A 207 -9.45 6.65 -8.46
N ALA A 208 -9.36 7.95 -8.59
CA ALA A 208 -10.45 8.87 -8.30
C ALA A 208 -11.32 9.03 -9.55
#